data_6ec67814062d1904be7dc8420b568aac
#
_entry.id   6ec67814062d1904be7dc8420b568aac
#
_cell.length_a   1.000
_cell.length_b   1.000
_cell.length_c   1.000
_cell.angle_alpha   90.00
_cell.angle_beta   90.00
_cell.angle_gamma   90.00
#
_symmetry.space_group_name_H-M   'P 1'
#
loop_
_entity.id
_entity.type
_entity.pdbx_description
1 polymer ?
#
loop_
_entity_poly.entity_id
_entity_poly.type
_entity_poly.pdbx_seq_one_letter_code
_entity_poly.pdbx_strand_id
1 'polypeptide(L)'
;MTRINTNVSSLVARNTLRQSNAALEQSLTRLSTGLRINTGKDDPAGLIASENLRSDITSIQRAITNTDRANQVIATADSALGRVSSLLNDIRGLVTESANSGALSDEQLAANQLQVDSSLEALNRIAQTTTFQGRRLLDGSLDFLTTAGTNFANISDLKIDQANLGAVRQTKYRPER
;
A
#
# COMPACT_ATOMS: atom_id res chain seq x y z
N MET A 1 46.16 -29.74 -55.92
CA MET A 1 46.26 -31.16 -55.47
C MET A 1 44.87 -31.63 -55.08
N THR A 2 44.30 -32.46 -55.92
CA THR A 2 42.99 -33.10 -55.64
C THR A 2 43.20 -34.28 -54.72
N ARG A 3 42.80 -34.08 -53.42
CA ARG A 3 42.76 -35.18 -52.44
C ARG A 3 41.52 -36.05 -52.75
N ILE A 4 41.73 -37.33 -53.11
CA ILE A 4 40.67 -38.26 -53.50
C ILE A 4 39.78 -38.65 -52.28
N ASN A 5 40.32 -38.58 -51.05
CA ASN A 5 39.62 -39.05 -49.83
C ASN A 5 38.93 -37.98 -49.03
N THR A 6 39.00 -36.71 -49.45
CA THR A 6 38.38 -35.63 -48.67
C THR A 6 37.81 -34.54 -49.58
N ASN A 7 36.49 -34.43 -49.64
CA ASN A 7 35.81 -33.37 -50.40
C ASN A 7 35.68 -32.13 -49.52
N VAL A 8 36.65 -31.22 -49.65
CA VAL A 8 36.70 -29.97 -48.87
C VAL A 8 35.47 -29.10 -49.11
N SER A 9 34.98 -29.05 -50.37
CA SER A 9 33.76 -28.29 -50.70
C SER A 9 32.53 -28.82 -50.00
N SER A 10 32.39 -30.14 -49.86
CA SER A 10 31.30 -30.77 -49.12
C SER A 10 31.41 -30.46 -47.62
N LEU A 11 32.60 -30.45 -47.04
CA LEU A 11 32.81 -30.09 -45.63
C LEU A 11 32.48 -28.62 -45.34
N VAL A 12 32.87 -27.72 -46.25
CA VAL A 12 32.51 -26.30 -46.16
C VAL A 12 31.00 -26.13 -46.27
N ALA A 13 30.36 -26.74 -47.25
CA ALA A 13 28.90 -26.67 -47.41
C ALA A 13 28.14 -27.21 -46.19
N ARG A 14 28.58 -28.32 -45.61
CA ARG A 14 27.99 -28.86 -44.36
C ARG A 14 28.16 -27.92 -43.17
N ASN A 15 29.32 -27.26 -43.07
CA ASN A 15 29.55 -26.28 -41.97
C ASN A 15 28.68 -25.05 -42.14
N THR A 16 28.57 -24.51 -43.35
CA THR A 16 27.66 -23.38 -43.64
C THR A 16 26.20 -23.73 -43.35
N LEU A 17 25.75 -24.93 -43.74
CA LEU A 17 24.41 -25.40 -43.47
C LEU A 17 24.13 -25.50 -41.96
N ARG A 18 25.08 -26.02 -41.16
CA ARG A 18 24.96 -26.05 -39.71
C ARG A 18 24.84 -24.67 -39.10
N GLN A 19 25.67 -23.73 -39.56
CA GLN A 19 25.61 -22.32 -39.08
C GLN A 19 24.28 -21.68 -39.46
N SER A 20 23.78 -21.90 -40.67
CA SER A 20 22.48 -21.36 -41.09
C SER A 20 21.32 -21.94 -40.28
N ASN A 21 21.32 -23.23 -39.99
CA ASN A 21 20.30 -23.87 -39.15
C ASN A 21 20.35 -23.31 -37.71
N ALA A 22 21.52 -23.15 -37.11
CA ALA A 22 21.65 -22.57 -35.77
C ALA A 22 21.14 -21.11 -35.73
N ALA A 23 21.45 -20.32 -36.77
CA ALA A 23 20.94 -18.94 -36.86
C ALA A 23 19.41 -18.90 -37.05
N LEU A 24 18.85 -19.85 -37.80
CA LEU A 24 17.41 -20.00 -37.97
C LEU A 24 16.73 -20.36 -36.65
N GLU A 25 17.23 -21.36 -35.91
CA GLU A 25 16.70 -21.77 -34.62
C GLU A 25 16.70 -20.59 -33.61
N GLN A 26 17.81 -19.82 -33.55
CA GLN A 26 17.89 -18.63 -32.72
C GLN A 26 16.85 -17.59 -33.14
N SER A 27 16.67 -17.34 -34.42
CA SER A 27 15.69 -16.38 -34.93
C SER A 27 14.26 -16.83 -34.64
N LEU A 28 13.94 -18.11 -34.78
CA LEU A 28 12.66 -18.68 -34.43
C LEU A 28 12.38 -18.57 -32.91
N THR A 29 13.39 -18.82 -32.07
CA THR A 29 13.26 -18.67 -30.63
C THR A 29 12.96 -17.21 -30.25
N ARG A 30 13.69 -16.26 -30.83
CA ARG A 30 13.45 -14.83 -30.63
C ARG A 30 12.07 -14.37 -31.08
N LEU A 31 11.61 -14.88 -32.21
CA LEU A 31 10.29 -14.58 -32.76
C LEU A 31 9.18 -15.16 -31.89
N SER A 32 9.34 -16.38 -31.40
CA SER A 32 8.36 -17.08 -30.55
C SER A 32 8.24 -16.43 -29.15
N THR A 33 9.35 -16.03 -28.57
CA THR A 33 9.36 -15.41 -27.20
C THR A 33 9.16 -13.91 -27.25
N GLY A 34 9.38 -13.24 -28.38
CA GLY A 34 9.40 -11.80 -28.52
C GLY A 34 10.61 -11.14 -27.83
N LEU A 35 11.56 -11.93 -27.32
CA LEU A 35 12.72 -11.43 -26.58
C LEU A 35 14.01 -11.59 -27.39
N ARG A 36 14.86 -10.58 -27.36
CA ARG A 36 16.18 -10.62 -27.99
C ARG A 36 17.16 -11.55 -27.23
N ILE A 37 17.06 -11.58 -25.91
CA ILE A 37 17.90 -12.36 -24.99
C ILE A 37 16.99 -13.38 -24.32
N ASN A 38 17.21 -14.66 -24.61
CA ASN A 38 16.42 -15.76 -24.06
C ASN A 38 17.23 -16.62 -23.10
N THR A 39 18.53 -16.68 -23.27
CA THR A 39 19.44 -17.53 -22.49
C THR A 39 20.67 -16.75 -22.07
N GLY A 40 21.32 -17.18 -20.98
CA GLY A 40 22.62 -16.62 -20.57
C GLY A 40 23.75 -16.82 -21.59
N LYS A 41 23.55 -17.69 -22.60
CA LYS A 41 24.47 -17.87 -23.71
C LYS A 41 24.39 -16.71 -24.70
N ASP A 42 23.20 -16.09 -24.87
CA ASP A 42 23.02 -15.00 -25.81
C ASP A 42 23.71 -13.72 -25.33
N ASP A 43 23.51 -13.37 -24.05
CA ASP A 43 24.13 -12.21 -23.40
C ASP A 43 23.97 -12.35 -21.87
N PRO A 44 24.99 -12.82 -21.13
CA PRO A 44 24.91 -13.01 -19.69
C PRO A 44 24.66 -11.72 -18.92
N ALA A 45 25.33 -10.62 -19.31
CA ALA A 45 25.21 -9.34 -18.65
C ALA A 45 23.83 -8.72 -18.91
N GLY A 46 23.37 -8.77 -20.14
CA GLY A 46 22.04 -8.31 -20.53
C GLY A 46 20.92 -9.11 -19.85
N LEU A 47 21.09 -10.40 -19.64
CA LEU A 47 20.13 -11.24 -18.93
C LEU A 47 20.01 -10.81 -17.47
N ILE A 48 21.13 -10.62 -16.75
CA ILE A 48 21.13 -10.16 -15.37
C ILE A 48 20.46 -8.78 -15.26
N ALA A 49 20.81 -7.85 -16.15
CA ALA A 49 20.19 -6.53 -16.18
C ALA A 49 18.68 -6.61 -16.43
N SER A 50 18.25 -7.47 -17.35
CA SER A 50 16.81 -7.67 -17.65
C SER A 50 16.05 -8.25 -16.47
N GLU A 51 16.61 -9.23 -15.75
CA GLU A 51 15.96 -9.83 -14.59
C GLU A 51 15.90 -8.84 -13.39
N ASN A 52 16.92 -8.02 -13.20
CA ASN A 52 16.87 -6.94 -12.20
C ASN A 52 15.76 -5.94 -12.54
N LEU A 53 15.67 -5.49 -13.79
CA LEU A 53 14.60 -4.58 -14.21
C LEU A 53 13.21 -5.21 -14.08
N ARG A 54 13.05 -6.51 -14.35
CA ARG A 54 11.78 -7.23 -14.11
C ARG A 54 11.39 -7.25 -12.63
N SER A 55 12.37 -7.48 -11.76
CA SER A 55 12.18 -7.42 -10.31
C SER A 55 11.74 -6.03 -9.88
N ASP A 56 12.40 -4.99 -10.39
CA ASP A 56 12.06 -3.59 -10.09
C ASP A 56 10.65 -3.24 -10.59
N ILE A 57 10.30 -3.62 -11.82
CA ILE A 57 8.94 -3.42 -12.37
C ILE A 57 7.89 -4.10 -11.48
N THR A 58 8.14 -5.34 -11.07
CA THR A 58 7.22 -6.07 -10.18
C THR A 58 7.07 -5.37 -8.82
N SER A 59 8.17 -4.86 -8.28
CA SER A 59 8.18 -4.10 -7.03
C SER A 59 7.38 -2.79 -7.16
N ILE A 60 7.60 -2.05 -8.25
CA ILE A 60 6.86 -0.81 -8.54
C ILE A 60 5.37 -1.09 -8.72
N GLN A 61 4.99 -2.14 -9.45
CA GLN A 61 3.58 -2.52 -9.61
C GLN A 61 2.90 -2.84 -8.28
N ARG A 62 3.61 -3.53 -7.37
CA ARG A 62 3.11 -3.77 -6.01
C ARG A 62 2.99 -2.49 -5.20
N ALA A 63 3.94 -1.57 -5.34
CA ALA A 63 3.90 -0.26 -4.69
C ALA A 63 2.69 0.56 -5.17
N ILE A 64 2.42 0.59 -6.48
CA ILE A 64 1.22 1.23 -7.05
C ILE A 64 -0.05 0.62 -6.46
N THR A 65 -0.18 -0.70 -6.47
CA THR A 65 -1.35 -1.38 -5.90
C THR A 65 -1.53 -1.06 -4.41
N ASN A 66 -0.44 -0.97 -3.64
CA ASN A 66 -0.50 -0.59 -2.23
C ASN A 66 -0.92 0.87 -2.05
N THR A 67 -0.46 1.76 -2.92
CA THR A 67 -0.86 3.17 -2.93
C THR A 67 -2.36 3.33 -3.24
N ASP A 68 -2.87 2.57 -4.21
CA ASP A 68 -4.30 2.57 -4.54
C ASP A 68 -5.16 2.09 -3.35
N ARG A 69 -4.70 1.06 -2.65
CA ARG A 69 -5.36 0.61 -1.41
C ARG A 69 -5.32 1.67 -0.32
N ALA A 70 -4.18 2.34 -0.14
CA ALA A 70 -4.05 3.43 0.83
C ALA A 70 -5.01 4.57 0.50
N ASN A 71 -5.12 4.95 -0.77
CA ASN A 71 -6.07 5.96 -1.22
C ASN A 71 -7.53 5.57 -0.92
N GLN A 72 -7.90 4.29 -1.10
CA GLN A 72 -9.23 3.80 -0.76
C GLN A 72 -9.51 3.86 0.75
N VAL A 73 -8.51 3.53 1.58
CA VAL A 73 -8.63 3.68 3.05
C VAL A 73 -8.86 5.13 3.43
N ILE A 74 -8.05 6.05 2.88
CA ILE A 74 -8.15 7.49 3.12
C ILE A 74 -9.52 8.01 2.67
N ALA A 75 -9.99 7.65 1.49
CA ALA A 75 -11.30 8.07 0.98
C ALA A 75 -12.46 7.58 1.86
N THR A 76 -12.35 6.37 2.40
CA THR A 76 -13.34 5.83 3.34
C THR A 76 -13.34 6.59 4.66
N ALA A 77 -12.15 6.90 5.20
CA ALA A 77 -11.99 7.67 6.42
C ALA A 77 -12.48 9.12 6.22
N ASP A 78 -12.12 9.75 5.11
CA ASP A 78 -12.53 11.12 4.77
C ASP A 78 -14.06 11.25 4.68
N SER A 79 -14.72 10.32 3.99
CA SER A 79 -16.18 10.27 3.93
C SER A 79 -16.83 10.14 5.31
N ALA A 80 -16.26 9.32 6.19
CA ALA A 80 -16.76 9.16 7.56
C ALA A 80 -16.52 10.42 8.38
N LEU A 81 -15.34 11.04 8.29
CA LEU A 81 -15.01 12.29 8.97
C LEU A 81 -15.88 13.46 8.48
N GLY A 82 -16.24 13.50 7.20
CA GLY A 82 -17.19 14.45 6.67
C GLY A 82 -18.57 14.37 7.37
N ARG A 83 -19.07 13.14 7.60
CA ARG A 83 -20.32 12.92 8.35
C ARG A 83 -20.18 13.33 9.83
N VAL A 84 -19.05 13.00 10.45
CA VAL A 84 -18.74 13.43 11.82
C VAL A 84 -18.74 14.94 11.92
N SER A 85 -18.09 15.64 10.99
CA SER A 85 -18.05 17.11 10.94
C SER A 85 -19.45 17.72 10.81
N SER A 86 -20.32 17.13 9.97
CA SER A 86 -21.71 17.57 9.85
C SER A 86 -22.48 17.42 11.16
N LEU A 87 -22.40 16.24 11.80
CA LEU A 87 -23.05 16.00 13.11
C LEU A 87 -22.54 16.94 14.21
N LEU A 88 -21.25 17.23 14.23
CA LEU A 88 -20.67 18.18 15.18
C LEU A 88 -21.18 19.61 14.96
N ASN A 89 -21.37 20.02 13.70
CA ASN A 89 -21.97 21.31 13.40
C ASN A 89 -23.44 21.38 13.81
N ASP A 90 -24.20 20.29 13.64
CA ASP A 90 -25.58 20.19 14.09
C ASP A 90 -25.67 20.27 15.61
N ILE A 91 -24.83 19.53 16.34
CA ILE A 91 -24.72 19.59 17.81
C ILE A 91 -24.37 21.01 18.26
N ARG A 92 -23.40 21.66 17.61
CA ARG A 92 -23.01 23.03 17.90
C ARG A 92 -24.17 24.01 17.70
N GLY A 93 -24.95 23.85 16.65
CA GLY A 93 -26.17 24.61 16.39
C GLY A 93 -27.17 24.48 17.53
N LEU A 94 -27.51 23.24 17.90
CA LEU A 94 -28.46 22.92 18.98
C LEU A 94 -27.99 23.45 20.33
N VAL A 95 -26.70 23.33 20.65
CA VAL A 95 -26.10 23.86 21.89
C VAL A 95 -26.19 25.40 21.92
N THR A 96 -25.90 26.05 20.78
CA THR A 96 -25.97 27.52 20.70
C THR A 96 -27.40 27.99 20.82
N GLU A 97 -28.38 27.31 20.24
CA GLU A 97 -29.79 27.58 20.36
C GLU A 97 -30.26 27.38 21.83
N SER A 98 -29.87 26.26 22.45
CA SER A 98 -30.22 25.92 23.84
C SER A 98 -29.58 26.88 24.85
N ALA A 99 -28.46 27.52 24.52
CA ALA A 99 -27.84 28.53 25.35
C ALA A 99 -28.69 29.79 25.51
N ASN A 100 -29.66 30.04 24.61
CA ASN A 100 -30.63 31.14 24.70
C ASN A 100 -31.89 30.73 25.51
N SER A 101 -31.68 30.34 26.76
CA SER A 101 -32.73 29.83 27.65
C SER A 101 -33.88 30.80 27.91
N GLY A 102 -33.71 32.08 27.61
CA GLY A 102 -34.78 33.09 27.79
C GLY A 102 -35.81 33.09 26.65
N ALA A 103 -35.55 32.42 25.52
CA ALA A 103 -36.42 32.39 24.37
C ALA A 103 -37.05 31.00 24.13
N LEU A 104 -36.60 29.95 24.83
CA LEU A 104 -37.04 28.57 24.65
C LEU A 104 -37.91 28.11 25.85
N SER A 105 -38.91 27.27 25.59
CA SER A 105 -39.64 26.56 26.62
C SER A 105 -38.85 25.35 27.13
N ASP A 106 -39.19 24.84 28.33
CA ASP A 106 -38.54 23.64 28.89
C ASP A 106 -38.74 22.40 28.00
N GLU A 107 -39.87 22.29 27.30
CA GLU A 107 -40.15 21.22 26.32
C GLU A 107 -39.25 21.33 25.09
N GLN A 108 -38.96 22.54 24.61
CA GLN A 108 -38.05 22.76 23.49
C GLN A 108 -36.61 22.46 23.90
N LEU A 109 -36.21 22.82 25.12
CA LEU A 109 -34.88 22.48 25.64
C LEU A 109 -34.69 20.98 25.76
N ALA A 110 -35.74 20.26 26.27
CA ALA A 110 -35.73 18.79 26.34
C ALA A 110 -35.67 18.14 24.93
N ALA A 111 -36.38 18.69 23.95
CA ALA A 111 -36.31 18.23 22.59
C ALA A 111 -34.92 18.40 21.94
N ASN A 112 -34.30 19.56 22.17
CA ASN A 112 -32.93 19.83 21.69
C ASN A 112 -31.92 18.87 22.37
N GLN A 113 -32.07 18.57 23.66
CA GLN A 113 -31.23 17.60 24.36
C GLN A 113 -31.37 16.19 23.74
N LEU A 114 -32.59 15.72 23.45
CA LEU A 114 -32.82 14.44 22.76
C LEU A 114 -32.16 14.40 21.38
N GLN A 115 -32.18 15.52 20.66
CA GLN A 115 -31.53 15.62 19.35
C GLN A 115 -30.02 15.56 19.48
N VAL A 116 -29.42 16.21 20.49
CA VAL A 116 -27.99 16.10 20.79
C VAL A 116 -27.61 14.68 21.13
N ASP A 117 -28.37 14.01 22.00
CA ASP A 117 -28.11 12.62 22.39
C ASP A 117 -28.17 11.67 21.18
N SER A 118 -29.16 11.86 20.31
CA SER A 118 -29.28 11.09 19.06
C SER A 118 -28.09 11.33 18.11
N SER A 119 -27.62 12.56 18.03
CA SER A 119 -26.47 12.91 17.20
C SER A 119 -25.17 12.33 17.76
N LEU A 120 -25.01 12.29 19.09
CA LEU A 120 -23.87 11.63 19.75
C LEU A 120 -23.89 10.11 19.52
N GLU A 121 -25.07 9.49 19.60
CA GLU A 121 -25.21 8.05 19.29
C GLU A 121 -24.87 7.76 17.83
N ALA A 122 -25.31 8.61 16.90
CA ALA A 122 -24.97 8.49 15.48
C ALA A 122 -23.45 8.63 15.26
N LEU A 123 -22.79 9.57 15.95
CA LEU A 123 -21.34 9.76 15.90
C LEU A 123 -20.60 8.51 16.40
N ASN A 124 -21.02 7.98 17.55
CA ASN A 124 -20.44 6.76 18.11
C ASN A 124 -20.64 5.56 17.15
N ARG A 125 -21.80 5.43 16.53
CA ARG A 125 -22.07 4.43 15.52
C ARG A 125 -21.14 4.58 14.31
N ILE A 126 -20.89 5.80 13.79
CA ILE A 126 -19.96 6.03 12.69
C ILE A 126 -18.56 5.56 13.08
N ALA A 127 -18.08 5.91 14.28
CA ALA A 127 -16.77 5.49 14.76
C ALA A 127 -16.64 3.96 14.83
N GLN A 128 -17.69 3.25 15.22
CA GLN A 128 -17.67 1.79 15.38
C GLN A 128 -17.89 1.04 14.07
N THR A 129 -18.67 1.59 13.13
CA THR A 129 -19.05 0.90 11.88
C THR A 129 -18.16 1.24 10.70
N THR A 130 -17.36 2.32 10.77
CA THR A 130 -16.44 2.68 9.68
C THR A 130 -15.30 1.69 9.63
N THR A 131 -15.38 0.75 8.71
CA THR A 131 -14.40 -0.31 8.51
C THR A 131 -13.89 -0.34 7.08
N PHE A 132 -12.64 -0.76 6.91
CA PHE A 132 -12.06 -1.09 5.62
C PHE A 132 -11.44 -2.49 5.69
N GLN A 133 -11.92 -3.41 4.86
CA GLN A 133 -11.51 -4.83 4.86
C GLN A 133 -11.55 -5.48 6.27
N GLY A 134 -12.59 -5.18 7.05
CA GLY A 134 -12.78 -5.72 8.39
C GLY A 134 -11.98 -5.03 9.50
N ARG A 135 -11.16 -4.03 9.19
CA ARG A 135 -10.43 -3.21 10.17
C ARG A 135 -11.16 -1.90 10.39
N ARG A 136 -11.42 -1.56 11.64
CA ARG A 136 -11.99 -0.26 12.00
C ARG A 136 -10.95 0.84 11.78
N LEU A 137 -11.41 2.00 11.29
CA LEU A 137 -10.53 3.11 10.96
C LEU A 137 -10.55 4.22 12.00
N LEU A 138 -11.65 4.37 12.76
CA LEU A 138 -11.91 5.53 13.63
C LEU A 138 -12.07 5.17 15.12
N ASP A 139 -11.77 3.93 15.51
CA ASP A 139 -11.89 3.47 16.90
C ASP A 139 -10.59 3.60 17.72
N GLY A 140 -9.55 4.19 17.15
CA GLY A 140 -8.23 4.30 17.77
C GLY A 140 -7.38 3.03 17.71
N SER A 141 -7.89 1.92 17.14
CA SER A 141 -7.15 0.66 17.06
C SER A 141 -5.96 0.71 16.11
N LEU A 142 -5.87 1.74 15.27
CA LEU A 142 -4.76 2.00 14.36
C LEU A 142 -3.71 2.95 14.93
N ASP A 143 -3.92 3.43 16.14
CA ASP A 143 -2.96 4.27 16.85
C ASP A 143 -1.76 3.44 17.34
N PHE A 144 -0.70 4.13 17.72
CA PHE A 144 0.49 3.49 18.25
C PHE A 144 0.18 2.85 19.61
N LEU A 145 0.16 1.50 19.63
CA LEU A 145 0.06 0.77 20.89
C LEU A 145 1.41 0.85 21.62
N THR A 146 1.52 1.77 22.56
CA THR A 146 2.66 1.82 23.46
C THR A 146 2.45 0.82 24.58
N THR A 147 3.32 -0.20 24.69
CA THR A 147 3.33 -1.10 25.82
C THR A 147 4.17 -0.47 26.94
N ALA A 148 3.53 -0.12 28.05
CA ALA A 148 4.21 0.40 29.22
C ALA A 148 5.28 -0.59 29.71
N GLY A 149 6.55 -0.17 29.73
CA GLY A 149 7.64 -0.90 30.39
C GLY A 149 7.66 -0.60 31.89
N THR A 150 8.50 -1.29 32.62
CA THR A 150 8.60 -1.23 34.11
C THR A 150 8.85 0.19 34.65
N ASN A 151 9.39 1.10 33.84
CA ASN A 151 9.72 2.49 34.24
C ASN A 151 8.80 3.53 33.59
N PHE A 152 7.68 3.12 33.03
CA PHE A 152 6.75 4.04 32.34
C PHE A 152 6.17 5.11 33.28
N ALA A 153 6.02 4.79 34.57
CA ALA A 153 5.52 5.72 35.60
C ALA A 153 6.43 6.94 35.81
N ASN A 154 7.69 6.90 35.36
CA ASN A 154 8.64 7.99 35.46
C ASN A 154 8.62 8.95 34.26
N ILE A 155 7.74 8.71 33.28
CA ILE A 155 7.58 9.53 32.09
C ILE A 155 6.38 10.44 32.31
N SER A 156 6.62 11.76 32.41
CA SER A 156 5.56 12.75 32.63
C SER A 156 4.80 13.12 31.35
N ASP A 157 5.44 12.96 30.19
CA ASP A 157 4.83 13.22 28.88
C ASP A 157 5.46 12.31 27.81
N LEU A 158 4.63 11.64 27.00
CA LEU A 158 5.07 10.82 25.89
C LEU A 158 4.42 11.34 24.60
N LYS A 159 5.21 12.03 23.78
CA LYS A 159 4.78 12.48 22.46
C LYS A 159 5.46 11.66 21.39
N ILE A 160 4.66 10.98 20.56
CA ILE A 160 5.14 10.21 19.43
C ILE A 160 4.87 11.02 18.16
N ASP A 161 5.86 11.76 17.68
CA ASP A 161 5.74 12.57 16.46
C ASP A 161 5.96 11.74 15.19
N GLN A 162 6.78 10.68 15.27
CA GLN A 162 7.07 9.80 14.14
C GLN A 162 7.51 8.42 14.62
N ALA A 163 6.86 7.36 14.14
CA ALA A 163 7.31 6.00 14.32
C ALA A 163 7.89 5.46 13.01
N ASN A 164 9.17 5.11 13.00
CA ASN A 164 9.79 4.42 11.89
C ASN A 164 9.45 2.92 12.00
N LEU A 165 8.35 2.51 11.37
CA LEU A 165 7.90 1.12 11.30
C LEU A 165 8.71 0.37 10.24
N GLY A 166 10.04 0.32 10.40
CA GLY A 166 10.90 -0.59 9.64
C GLY A 166 10.41 -2.02 9.85
N ALA A 167 10.39 -2.81 8.77
CA ALA A 167 9.86 -4.16 8.71
C ALA A 167 9.94 -4.92 10.03
N VAL A 168 8.77 -5.15 10.62
CA VAL A 168 8.50 -6.09 11.72
C VAL A 168 9.59 -6.17 12.79
N ARG A 169 9.71 -5.15 13.65
CA ARG A 169 10.30 -5.34 14.98
C ARG A 169 9.66 -4.38 15.97
N GLN A 170 9.11 -4.94 17.04
CA GLN A 170 8.75 -4.21 18.25
C GLN A 170 9.96 -3.37 18.68
N THR A 171 9.87 -2.06 18.55
CA THR A 171 10.93 -1.17 19.03
C THR A 171 10.81 -1.10 20.54
N LYS A 172 11.66 -1.85 21.22
CA LYS A 172 11.85 -1.72 22.66
C LYS A 172 12.44 -0.33 22.91
N TYR A 173 11.66 0.58 23.48
CA TYR A 173 12.15 1.90 23.91
C TYR A 173 13.34 1.70 24.85
N ARG A 174 14.48 2.33 24.54
CA ARG A 174 15.66 2.43 25.38
C ARG A 174 15.79 3.88 25.84
N PRO A 175 15.51 4.22 27.11
CA PRO A 175 15.75 5.58 27.59
C PRO A 175 17.25 5.87 27.57
N GLU A 176 17.65 6.93 26.93
CA GLU A 176 19.00 7.48 27.09
C GLU A 176 19.10 8.15 28.47
N ARG A 177 20.22 7.88 29.15
CA ARG A 177 20.54 8.41 30.48
C ARG A 177 20.94 9.87 30.39
#